data_6debccbdbb381ae1000c8c44d63862e1
#
_entry.id   6debccbdbb381ae1000c8c44d63862e1
#
_cell.length_a   1.000
_cell.length_b   1.000
_cell.length_c   1.000
_cell.angle_alpha   90.00
_cell.angle_beta   90.00
_cell.angle_gamma   90.00
#
_symmetry.space_group_name_H-M   'P 1'
#
loop_
_entity.id
_entity.type
_entity.pdbx_description
1 polymer ?
#
loop_
_entity_poly.entity_id
_entity_poly.type
_entity_poly.pdbx_seq_one_letter_code
_entity_poly.pdbx_strand_id
1 'polypeptide(L)'
;MIGAHIRDGDLVYIRRQPTVENGQIAAVLIGDEATLKRVYLTDDTLVLQPENNAYPPLVYSGRALEDVQIIGLYVGFTHVVQ
;
A
#
# COMPACT_ATOMS: atom_id res chain seq x y z
N MET A 1 -8.93 -6.18 0.83
CA MET A 1 -8.85 -4.74 1.13
C MET A 1 -10.22 -4.12 1.01
N ILE A 2 -10.69 -3.53 2.09
CA ILE A 2 -12.01 -2.91 2.14
C ILE A 2 -11.87 -1.46 1.68
N GLY A 3 -12.87 -0.94 0.97
CA GLY A 3 -12.87 0.45 0.50
C GLY A 3 -12.36 0.65 -0.92
N ALA A 4 -11.56 -0.26 -1.44
CA ALA A 4 -11.10 -0.23 -2.84
C ALA A 4 -11.81 -1.26 -3.70
N HIS A 5 -12.91 -1.85 -3.22
CA HIS A 5 -13.72 -2.88 -3.88
C HIS A 5 -12.94 -4.16 -4.20
N ILE A 6 -11.80 -4.37 -3.56
CA ILE A 6 -11.00 -5.58 -3.69
C ILE A 6 -11.47 -6.56 -2.63
N ARG A 7 -11.78 -7.79 -3.03
CA ARG A 7 -12.27 -8.85 -2.14
C ARG A 7 -11.20 -9.88 -1.90
N ASP A 8 -11.34 -10.62 -0.79
CA ASP A 8 -10.47 -11.75 -0.54
C ASP A 8 -10.56 -12.75 -1.71
N GLY A 9 -9.41 -13.23 -2.13
CA GLY A 9 -9.31 -14.12 -3.27
C GLY A 9 -9.17 -13.45 -4.61
N ASP A 10 -9.33 -12.13 -4.68
CA ASP A 10 -9.06 -11.38 -5.91
C ASP A 10 -7.56 -11.36 -6.21
N LEU A 11 -7.24 -11.32 -7.50
CA LEU A 11 -5.86 -11.14 -7.93
C LEU A 11 -5.58 -9.66 -8.11
N VAL A 12 -4.47 -9.19 -7.56
CA VAL A 12 -4.03 -7.82 -7.75
C VAL A 12 -2.78 -7.79 -8.62
N TYR A 13 -2.66 -6.74 -9.41
CA TYR A 13 -1.54 -6.57 -10.34
C TYR A 13 -0.68 -5.41 -9.83
N ILE A 14 0.61 -5.71 -9.66
CA ILE A 14 1.57 -4.76 -9.13
C ILE A 14 2.68 -4.57 -10.15
N ARG A 15 2.94 -3.32 -10.53
CA ARG A 15 4.13 -3.00 -11.30
C ARG A 15 5.29 -2.84 -10.33
N ARG A 16 6.29 -3.68 -10.45
CA ARG A 16 7.44 -3.63 -9.55
C ARG A 16 8.23 -2.35 -9.80
N GLN A 17 8.33 -1.53 -8.78
CA GLN A 17 9.12 -0.30 -8.80
C GLN A 17 9.42 0.13 -7.36
N PRO A 18 10.57 0.77 -7.12
CA PRO A 18 10.99 1.08 -5.74
C PRO A 18 10.27 2.28 -5.12
N THR A 19 9.65 3.12 -5.93
CA THR A 19 8.96 4.32 -5.45
C THR A 19 7.66 4.51 -6.20
N VAL A 20 6.74 5.26 -5.58
CA VAL A 20 5.47 5.66 -6.20
C VAL A 20 5.28 7.16 -5.94
N GLU A 21 4.39 7.77 -6.70
CA GLU A 21 4.04 9.17 -6.50
C GLU A 21 3.03 9.30 -5.36
N ASN A 22 3.04 10.47 -4.71
CA ASN A 22 2.11 10.75 -3.63
C ASN A 22 0.67 10.62 -4.13
N GLY A 23 -0.14 9.93 -3.33
CA GLY A 23 -1.53 9.67 -3.66
C GLY A 23 -1.78 8.38 -4.42
N GLN A 24 -0.73 7.67 -4.86
CA GLN A 24 -0.89 6.38 -5.52
C GLN A 24 -1.00 5.27 -4.50
N ILE A 25 -1.68 4.18 -4.89
CA ILE A 25 -1.77 2.98 -4.08
C ILE A 25 -0.60 2.07 -4.43
N ALA A 26 0.09 1.62 -3.42
CA ALA A 26 1.25 0.74 -3.57
C ALA A 26 1.09 -0.53 -2.78
N ALA A 27 1.75 -1.58 -3.25
CA ALA A 27 2.00 -2.75 -2.43
C ALA A 27 3.20 -2.42 -1.55
N VAL A 28 3.01 -2.51 -0.25
CA VAL A 28 4.06 -2.22 0.72
C VAL A 28 4.29 -3.44 1.60
N LEU A 29 5.54 -3.63 1.98
CA LEU A 29 5.94 -4.66 2.92
C LEU A 29 6.27 -3.97 4.24
N ILE A 30 5.53 -4.33 5.28
CA ILE A 30 5.74 -3.80 6.63
C ILE A 30 6.14 -4.99 7.50
N GLY A 31 7.42 -5.03 7.88
CA GLY A 31 7.96 -6.25 8.50
C GLY A 31 7.88 -7.40 7.51
N ASP A 32 7.07 -8.42 7.82
CA ASP A 32 6.88 -9.58 6.96
C ASP A 32 5.48 -9.63 6.32
N GLU A 33 4.71 -8.55 6.43
CA GLU A 33 3.35 -8.50 5.91
C GLU A 33 3.24 -7.57 4.72
N ALA A 34 2.69 -8.09 3.61
CA ALA A 34 2.44 -7.31 2.41
C ALA A 34 1.00 -6.82 2.39
N THR A 35 0.78 -5.56 2.07
CA THR A 35 -0.54 -4.95 2.04
C THR A 35 -0.58 -3.83 1.00
N LEU A 36 -1.79 -3.41 0.64
CA LEU A 36 -2.01 -2.27 -0.25
C LEU A 36 -2.36 -1.04 0.56
N LYS A 37 -1.65 0.04 0.33
CA LYS A 37 -1.88 1.32 1.02
C LYS A 37 -1.69 2.47 0.04
N ARG A 38 -2.42 3.56 0.28
CA ARG A 38 -2.17 4.82 -0.42
C ARG A 38 -0.99 5.51 0.25
N VAL A 39 -0.03 5.95 -0.53
CA VAL A 39 1.28 6.39 -0.05
C VAL A 39 1.44 7.89 -0.21
N TYR A 40 1.92 8.55 0.83
CA TYR A 40 2.32 9.95 0.81
C TYR A 40 3.69 10.06 1.48
N LEU A 41 4.67 10.56 0.75
CA LEU A 41 6.02 10.75 1.28
C LEU A 41 6.35 12.23 1.21
N THR A 42 6.68 12.82 2.36
CA THR A 42 7.15 14.20 2.46
C THR A 42 8.43 14.21 3.28
N ASP A 43 9.52 14.77 2.70
CA ASP A 43 10.84 14.82 3.32
C ASP A 43 11.25 13.45 3.86
N ASP A 44 11.17 13.25 5.17
CA ASP A 44 11.55 12.01 5.83
C ASP A 44 10.38 11.30 6.51
N THR A 45 9.13 11.68 6.16
CA THR A 45 7.95 11.10 6.76
C THR A 45 7.11 10.39 5.70
N LEU A 46 6.79 9.13 5.97
CA LEU A 46 5.97 8.28 5.11
C LEU A 46 4.63 8.07 5.79
N VAL A 47 3.54 8.41 5.08
CA VAL A 47 2.19 8.16 5.55
C VAL A 47 1.56 7.10 4.66
N LEU A 48 1.07 6.03 5.28
CA LEU A 48 0.37 4.95 4.62
C LEU A 48 -1.11 5.04 5.01
N GLN A 49 -1.94 5.42 4.04
CA GLN A 49 -3.36 5.65 4.27
C GLN A 49 -4.15 4.42 3.85
N PRO A 50 -4.87 3.77 4.79
CA PRO A 50 -5.80 2.71 4.42
C PRO A 50 -6.94 3.28 3.58
N GLU A 51 -7.42 2.49 2.62
CA GLU A 51 -8.59 2.87 1.84
C GLU A 51 -9.87 2.83 2.68
N ASN A 52 -9.87 2.04 3.76
CA ASN A 52 -10.99 1.97 4.68
C ASN A 52 -10.84 3.07 5.73
N ASN A 53 -11.78 4.02 5.76
CA ASN A 53 -11.75 5.15 6.69
C ASN A 53 -11.93 4.74 8.15
N ALA A 54 -12.29 3.49 8.43
CA ALA A 54 -12.41 2.98 9.79
C ALA A 54 -11.03 2.83 10.48
N TYR A 55 -9.95 2.84 9.71
CA TYR A 55 -8.60 2.68 10.24
C TYR A 55 -7.81 3.97 10.11
N PRO A 56 -7.02 4.34 11.14
CA PRO A 56 -6.19 5.54 11.05
C PRO A 56 -5.00 5.35 10.11
N PRO A 57 -4.42 6.43 9.61
CA PRO A 57 -3.20 6.34 8.82
C PRO A 57 -2.03 5.86 9.69
N LEU A 58 -1.09 5.15 9.04
CA LEU A 58 0.17 4.72 9.64
C LEU A 58 1.24 5.72 9.25
N VAL A 59 1.99 6.21 10.24
CA VAL A 59 3.03 7.22 10.01
C VAL A 59 4.38 6.66 10.42
N TYR A 60 5.34 6.75 9.51
CA TYR A 60 6.71 6.27 9.72
C TYR A 60 7.69 7.39 9.46
N SER A 61 8.65 7.58 10.35
CA SER A 61 9.71 8.57 10.17
C SER A 61 10.99 8.08 10.84
N GLY A 62 12.14 8.64 10.44
CA GLY A 62 13.42 8.26 11.00
C GLY A 62 13.70 6.78 10.78
N ARG A 63 14.10 6.08 11.86
CA ARG A 63 14.42 4.66 11.80
C ARG A 63 13.25 3.79 11.42
N ALA A 64 12.03 4.22 11.72
CA ALA A 64 10.85 3.43 11.40
C ALA A 64 10.69 3.24 9.88
N LEU A 65 11.28 4.11 9.07
CA LEU A 65 11.25 3.96 7.62
C LEU A 65 11.96 2.68 7.15
N GLU A 66 12.89 2.16 7.93
CA GLU A 66 13.59 0.92 7.60
C GLU A 66 12.69 -0.29 7.67
N ASP A 67 11.56 -0.20 8.38
CA ASP A 67 10.61 -1.30 8.53
C ASP A 67 9.62 -1.40 7.38
N VAL A 68 9.65 -0.45 6.45
CA VAL A 68 8.67 -0.37 5.35
C VAL A 68 9.41 -0.38 4.03
N GLN A 69 8.95 -1.24 3.12
CA GLN A 69 9.49 -1.30 1.77
C GLN A 69 8.35 -1.19 0.77
N ILE A 70 8.51 -0.32 -0.23
CA ILE A 70 7.58 -0.26 -1.35
C ILE A 70 7.96 -1.36 -2.33
N ILE A 71 7.00 -2.26 -2.60
CA ILE A 71 7.20 -3.36 -3.55
C ILE A 71 6.91 -2.88 -4.96
N GLY A 72 5.85 -2.10 -5.14
CA GLY A 72 5.49 -1.61 -6.45
C GLY A 72 4.18 -0.85 -6.46
N LEU A 73 3.81 -0.40 -7.64
CA LEU A 73 2.59 0.36 -7.89
C LEU A 73 1.42 -0.58 -8.13
N TYR A 74 0.33 -0.36 -7.43
CA TYR A 74 -0.92 -1.06 -7.71
C TYR A 74 -1.48 -0.54 -9.04
N VAL A 75 -1.77 -1.44 -9.98
CA VAL A 75 -2.27 -1.08 -11.30
C VAL A 75 -3.64 -1.66 -11.62
N GLY A 76 -4.15 -2.55 -10.80
CA GLY A 76 -5.49 -3.11 -11.02
C GLY A 76 -5.70 -4.42 -10.32
N PHE A 77 -6.92 -4.95 -10.46
CA PHE A 77 -7.26 -6.25 -9.89
C PHE A 77 -8.27 -6.97 -10.77
N THR A 78 -8.39 -8.27 -10.54
CA THR A 78 -9.37 -9.12 -11.22
C THR A 78 -10.11 -9.94 -10.17
N HIS A 79 -11.43 -9.94 -10.25
CA HIS A 79 -12.24 -10.86 -9.45
C HIS A 79 -12.08 -12.28 -9.99
N VAL A 80 -11.85 -13.21 -9.07
CA VAL A 80 -11.81 -14.64 -9.41
C VAL A 80 -13.20 -15.19 -9.27
N VAL A 81 -13.78 -15.63 -10.37
CA VAL A 81 -15.10 -16.26 -10.40
C VAL A 81 -14.93 -17.74 -10.17
N GLN A 82 -15.67 -18.26 -9.19
CA GLN A 82 -15.62 -19.68 -8.85
C GLN A 82 -16.97 -20.35 -9.08
#